data_0bc146ad9a7c8c6f1cb924299548e7a7
#
_entry.id   0bc146ad9a7c8c6f1cb924299548e7a7
#
_cell.length_a   1.000
_cell.length_b   1.000
_cell.length_c   1.000
_cell.angle_alpha   90.00
_cell.angle_beta   90.00
_cell.angle_gamma   90.00
#
_symmetry.space_group_name_H-M   'P 1'
#
loop_
_entity.id
_entity.type
_entity.pdbx_description
1 polymer ?
#
loop_
_entity_poly.entity_id
_entity_poly.type
_entity_poly.pdbx_seq_one_letter_code
_entity_poly.pdbx_strand_id
1 'polypeptide(L)'
;MTRKELNEIKSQYTLEDCGILRLCGCYVDGERNKITQFNENFLNLPEEEKHKYFDIFKKTLSGTPGKNLVDMKFNVDAYADEGARTFLMNLRDSGLKDDRLLNEFYDRIINNYSYVGNYLILLINQVYDIPAVTTDNIEMDDASDEVYSYILCSICHVNLSKPGLGYDEEDNNFHDKKQNHMVDVPDVGFLFPAFNKRSADEDMTLFYTKDVSEFEDGLIDCLLDCAVPLPAKQQKETFTSLVNETLGEEADLEIVKNIHENLEQIIEEKKQESPAPVMLDKTEMKDLLEKSGVKEEKLENFEEHFEMAAGEHGKLVASNVSSGKKFEVKTPDVVIKINSDKTDIVSTQVIDGRQCLVIQIDERLEVNGISVNPDTGEVIDRTAEGYVEE
;
A
#
# COMPACT_ATOMS: atom_id res chain seq x y z
N MET A 1 9.12 -5.47 -4.12
CA MET A 1 9.86 -4.33 -4.72
C MET A 1 10.08 -3.22 -3.70
N THR A 2 11.25 -2.61 -3.70
CA THR A 2 11.60 -1.45 -2.85
C THR A 2 11.23 -0.13 -3.53
N ARG A 3 11.17 0.96 -2.75
CA ARG A 3 10.95 2.31 -3.33
C ARG A 3 12.03 2.72 -4.35
N LYS A 4 13.28 2.24 -4.16
CA LYS A 4 14.39 2.54 -5.07
C LYS A 4 14.15 1.86 -6.42
N GLU A 5 13.83 0.58 -6.43
CA GLU A 5 13.50 -0.19 -7.63
C GLU A 5 12.26 0.38 -8.36
N LEU A 6 11.22 0.74 -7.62
CA LEU A 6 10.04 1.41 -8.19
C LEU A 6 10.38 2.74 -8.88
N ASN A 7 11.25 3.53 -8.26
CA ASN A 7 11.68 4.80 -8.86
C ASN A 7 12.56 4.58 -10.08
N GLU A 8 13.40 3.55 -10.08
CA GLU A 8 14.22 3.16 -11.21
C GLU A 8 13.36 2.80 -12.44
N ILE A 9 12.32 1.99 -12.25
CA ILE A 9 11.38 1.68 -13.35
C ILE A 9 10.56 2.91 -13.78
N LYS A 10 10.10 3.73 -12.83
CA LYS A 10 9.34 4.96 -13.16
C LYS A 10 10.17 5.99 -13.92
N SER A 11 11.46 6.07 -13.68
CA SER A 11 12.35 7.01 -14.40
C SER A 11 12.43 6.70 -15.89
N GLN A 12 12.12 5.46 -16.31
CA GLN A 12 12.10 5.07 -17.72
C GLN A 12 10.93 5.66 -18.52
N TYR A 13 9.90 6.20 -17.86
CA TYR A 13 8.75 6.81 -18.54
C TYR A 13 9.01 8.27 -18.89
N THR A 14 9.98 8.48 -19.79
CA THR A 14 10.33 9.78 -20.38
C THR A 14 10.40 9.64 -21.90
N LEU A 15 10.47 10.74 -22.62
CA LEU A 15 10.61 10.68 -24.10
C LEU A 15 12.00 10.16 -24.52
N GLU A 16 13.00 10.34 -23.67
CA GLU A 16 14.41 9.99 -23.95
C GLU A 16 14.69 8.50 -23.63
N ASP A 17 14.18 8.02 -22.49
CA ASP A 17 14.52 6.69 -21.97
C ASP A 17 13.43 5.64 -22.24
N CYS A 18 12.40 5.99 -23.02
CA CYS A 18 11.23 5.13 -23.20
C CYS A 18 11.53 3.87 -24.01
N GLY A 19 11.54 2.72 -23.36
CA GLY A 19 11.63 1.39 -23.98
C GLY A 19 10.27 0.72 -24.27
N ILE A 20 9.15 1.47 -24.26
CA ILE A 20 7.83 0.92 -24.57
C ILE A 20 7.75 0.58 -26.05
N LEU A 21 7.58 -0.71 -26.34
CA LEU A 21 7.46 -1.20 -27.71
C LEU A 21 6.03 -1.08 -28.23
N ARG A 22 5.05 -1.48 -27.41
CA ARG A 22 3.64 -1.50 -27.78
C ARG A 22 2.74 -0.97 -26.68
N LEU A 23 1.70 -0.28 -27.11
CA LEU A 23 0.56 0.13 -26.29
C LEU A 23 -0.68 -0.59 -26.81
N CYS A 24 -1.27 -1.40 -25.96
CA CYS A 24 -2.54 -2.07 -26.23
C CYS A 24 -3.60 -1.53 -25.27
N GLY A 25 -4.83 -1.38 -25.77
CA GLY A 25 -5.93 -0.94 -24.93
C GLY A 25 -7.26 -1.55 -25.34
N CYS A 26 -8.13 -1.68 -24.34
CA CYS A 26 -9.51 -2.11 -24.51
C CYS A 26 -10.44 -1.22 -23.70
N TYR A 27 -11.33 -0.50 -24.37
CA TYR A 27 -12.38 0.28 -23.73
C TYR A 27 -13.63 -0.59 -23.55
N VAL A 28 -14.10 -0.68 -22.31
CA VAL A 28 -15.20 -1.53 -21.88
C VAL A 28 -16.30 -0.65 -21.30
N ASP A 29 -17.55 -0.91 -21.70
CA ASP A 29 -18.72 -0.20 -21.15
C ASP A 29 -19.24 -0.84 -19.86
N GLY A 30 -20.24 -0.19 -19.23
CA GLY A 30 -20.86 -0.69 -18.00
C GLY A 30 -21.64 -1.99 -18.14
N GLU A 31 -21.90 -2.45 -19.38
CA GLU A 31 -22.52 -3.75 -19.69
C GLU A 31 -21.49 -4.84 -20.01
N ARG A 32 -20.20 -4.54 -19.79
CA ARG A 32 -19.04 -5.42 -20.05
C ARG A 32 -18.80 -5.71 -21.55
N ASN A 33 -19.28 -4.85 -22.46
CA ASN A 33 -18.98 -4.98 -23.87
C ASN A 33 -17.65 -4.30 -24.21
N LYS A 34 -16.83 -4.97 -25.02
CA LYS A 34 -15.63 -4.38 -25.63
C LYS A 34 -16.07 -3.38 -26.71
N ILE A 35 -15.99 -2.08 -26.43
CA ILE A 35 -16.43 -1.03 -27.36
C ILE A 35 -15.37 -0.78 -28.43
N THR A 36 -14.11 -0.69 -28.01
CA THR A 36 -12.99 -0.54 -28.93
C THR A 36 -11.73 -1.18 -28.37
N GLN A 37 -10.90 -1.65 -29.27
CA GLN A 37 -9.57 -2.16 -28.97
C GLN A 37 -8.56 -1.47 -29.89
N PHE A 38 -7.38 -1.22 -29.38
CA PHE A 38 -6.27 -0.69 -30.14
C PHE A 38 -4.97 -1.40 -29.77
N ASN A 39 -4.06 -1.50 -30.73
CA ASN A 39 -2.73 -2.09 -30.57
C ASN A 39 -1.77 -1.28 -31.45
N GLU A 40 -1.02 -0.39 -30.83
CA GLU A 40 -0.24 0.62 -31.52
C GLU A 40 1.24 0.55 -31.12
N ASN A 41 2.10 0.96 -32.04
CA ASN A 41 3.50 1.19 -31.72
C ASN A 41 3.58 2.52 -30.93
N PHE A 42 4.02 2.43 -29.68
CA PHE A 42 4.06 3.59 -28.78
C PHE A 42 4.92 4.74 -29.33
N LEU A 43 6.00 4.42 -30.04
CA LEU A 43 6.88 5.44 -30.60
C LEU A 43 6.22 6.34 -31.65
N ASN A 44 5.17 5.86 -32.30
CA ASN A 44 4.45 6.60 -33.34
C ASN A 44 3.41 7.59 -32.79
N LEU A 45 3.12 7.54 -31.48
CA LEU A 45 2.17 8.46 -30.86
C LEU A 45 2.73 9.90 -30.80
N PRO A 46 1.86 10.93 -30.84
CA PRO A 46 2.23 12.30 -30.55
C PRO A 46 2.85 12.45 -29.14
N GLU A 47 3.81 13.34 -28.98
CA GLU A 47 4.49 13.54 -27.70
C GLU A 47 3.52 13.91 -26.56
N GLU A 48 2.53 14.75 -26.86
CA GLU A 48 1.51 15.16 -25.90
C GLU A 48 0.68 13.98 -25.37
N GLU A 49 0.38 13.00 -26.25
CA GLU A 49 -0.34 11.78 -25.87
C GLU A 49 0.58 10.84 -25.05
N LYS A 50 1.84 10.67 -25.48
CA LYS A 50 2.83 9.90 -24.72
C LYS A 50 2.91 10.35 -23.26
N HIS A 51 2.96 11.66 -23.02
CA HIS A 51 3.00 12.21 -21.65
C HIS A 51 1.77 11.80 -20.82
N LYS A 52 0.57 11.78 -21.44
CA LYS A 52 -0.64 11.33 -20.73
C LYS A 52 -0.58 9.85 -20.33
N TYR A 53 -0.08 9.01 -21.23
CA TYR A 53 0.15 7.60 -20.91
C TYR A 53 1.24 7.41 -19.86
N PHE A 54 2.34 8.15 -19.91
CA PHE A 54 3.38 8.13 -18.87
C PHE A 54 2.82 8.49 -17.48
N ASP A 55 1.93 9.48 -17.41
CA ASP A 55 1.29 9.84 -16.14
C ASP A 55 0.47 8.68 -15.56
N ILE A 56 -0.25 7.94 -16.41
CA ILE A 56 -1.01 6.75 -16.01
C ILE A 56 -0.06 5.65 -15.51
N PHE A 57 0.99 5.31 -16.27
CA PHE A 57 1.92 4.24 -15.91
C PHE A 57 2.72 4.58 -14.65
N LYS A 58 3.21 5.83 -14.53
CA LYS A 58 3.85 6.32 -13.31
C LYS A 58 2.91 6.24 -12.11
N LYS A 59 1.62 6.48 -12.31
CA LYS A 59 0.63 6.42 -11.24
C LYS A 59 0.39 4.98 -10.79
N THR A 60 0.29 4.01 -11.72
CA THR A 60 0.19 2.58 -11.41
C THR A 60 1.37 2.08 -10.57
N LEU A 61 2.55 2.66 -10.75
CA LEU A 61 3.74 2.34 -9.96
C LEU A 61 3.96 3.30 -8.77
N SER A 62 2.92 4.05 -8.38
CA SER A 62 3.03 5.05 -7.30
C SER A 62 2.15 4.68 -6.12
N GLY A 63 2.77 4.63 -4.95
CA GLY A 63 2.10 4.29 -3.70
C GLY A 63 3.10 3.94 -2.62
N THR A 64 2.59 3.35 -1.56
CA THR A 64 3.41 2.83 -0.46
C THR A 64 3.56 1.32 -0.63
N PRO A 65 4.81 0.80 -0.76
CA PRO A 65 5.06 -0.63 -0.75
C PRO A 65 4.46 -1.31 0.49
N GLY A 66 3.82 -2.46 0.29
CA GLY A 66 3.08 -3.18 1.32
C GLY A 66 1.69 -2.59 1.63
N LYS A 67 1.25 -1.53 0.93
CA LYS A 67 -0.06 -0.90 1.13
C LYS A 67 -0.83 -0.74 -0.18
N ASN A 68 -0.38 0.16 -1.07
CA ASN A 68 -0.94 0.34 -2.41
C ASN A 68 -0.25 -0.54 -3.46
N LEU A 69 1.02 -0.83 -3.22
CA LEU A 69 1.89 -1.63 -4.07
C LEU A 69 2.27 -2.88 -3.30
N VAL A 70 1.74 -4.02 -3.71
CA VAL A 70 1.86 -5.28 -2.98
C VAL A 70 2.53 -6.31 -3.86
N ASP A 71 3.67 -6.83 -3.39
CA ASP A 71 4.33 -7.95 -4.04
C ASP A 71 3.52 -9.23 -3.76
N MET A 72 3.11 -9.91 -4.81
CA MET A 72 2.33 -11.14 -4.74
C MET A 72 3.07 -12.28 -5.38
N LYS A 73 3.08 -13.42 -4.70
CA LYS A 73 3.67 -14.66 -5.20
C LYS A 73 2.61 -15.51 -5.86
N PHE A 74 2.93 -16.09 -7.01
CA PHE A 74 2.04 -17.02 -7.70
C PHE A 74 1.81 -18.28 -6.89
N ASN A 75 0.59 -18.80 -6.95
CA ASN A 75 0.22 -20.11 -6.41
C ASN A 75 0.85 -21.24 -7.25
N VAL A 76 0.89 -22.45 -6.71
CA VAL A 76 1.49 -23.61 -7.40
C VAL A 76 0.80 -23.90 -8.73
N ASP A 77 -0.52 -23.76 -8.79
CA ASP A 77 -1.32 -24.03 -9.98
C ASP A 77 -1.05 -23.03 -11.13
N ALA A 78 -0.59 -21.83 -10.81
CA ALA A 78 -0.22 -20.80 -11.78
C ALA A 78 0.93 -21.20 -12.71
N TYR A 79 1.73 -22.19 -12.32
CA TYR A 79 2.87 -22.72 -13.09
C TYR A 79 2.48 -23.82 -14.09
N ALA A 80 1.23 -24.27 -14.09
CA ALA A 80 0.74 -25.23 -15.08
C ALA A 80 0.78 -24.64 -16.49
N ASP A 81 0.71 -25.49 -17.53
CA ASP A 81 0.76 -25.06 -18.94
C ASP A 81 -0.31 -24.03 -19.30
N GLU A 82 -1.50 -24.13 -18.70
CA GLU A 82 -2.62 -23.18 -18.84
C GLU A 82 -2.73 -22.23 -17.62
N GLY A 83 -1.77 -22.25 -16.73
CA GLY A 83 -1.75 -21.44 -15.50
C GLY A 83 -1.55 -19.95 -15.77
N ALA A 84 -1.92 -19.14 -14.81
CA ALA A 84 -1.89 -17.67 -14.94
C ALA A 84 -0.48 -17.13 -15.20
N ARG A 85 0.53 -17.62 -14.47
CA ARG A 85 1.93 -17.23 -14.67
C ARG A 85 2.40 -17.57 -16.09
N THR A 86 2.15 -18.80 -16.54
CA THR A 86 2.54 -19.25 -17.89
C THR A 86 1.86 -18.42 -18.95
N PHE A 87 0.59 -18.07 -18.76
CA PHE A 87 -0.15 -17.19 -19.66
C PHE A 87 0.48 -15.78 -19.73
N LEU A 88 0.81 -15.18 -18.58
CA LEU A 88 1.44 -13.86 -18.54
C LEU A 88 2.85 -13.86 -19.14
N MET A 89 3.62 -14.94 -18.96
CA MET A 89 4.91 -15.14 -19.64
C MET A 89 4.75 -15.16 -21.17
N ASN A 90 3.82 -15.96 -21.67
CA ASN A 90 3.54 -16.03 -23.10
C ASN A 90 3.08 -14.69 -23.67
N LEU A 91 2.24 -13.95 -22.92
CA LEU A 91 1.76 -12.63 -23.31
C LEU A 91 2.92 -11.62 -23.38
N ARG A 92 3.80 -11.59 -22.38
CA ARG A 92 5.02 -10.76 -22.36
C ARG A 92 5.95 -11.11 -23.54
N ASP A 93 6.25 -12.38 -23.71
CA ASP A 93 7.22 -12.86 -24.69
C ASP A 93 6.72 -12.72 -26.14
N SER A 94 5.39 -12.67 -26.35
CA SER A 94 4.80 -12.31 -27.65
C SER A 94 5.08 -10.85 -28.04
N GLY A 95 5.56 -10.02 -27.10
CA GLY A 95 5.69 -8.57 -27.29
C GLY A 95 4.36 -7.89 -27.59
N LEU A 96 3.26 -8.44 -27.05
CA LEU A 96 1.87 -8.00 -27.27
C LEU A 96 1.45 -8.02 -28.76
N LYS A 97 2.00 -8.95 -29.55
CA LYS A 97 1.70 -9.09 -30.98
C LYS A 97 0.66 -10.17 -31.31
N ASP A 98 0.38 -11.05 -30.35
CA ASP A 98 -0.60 -12.12 -30.52
C ASP A 98 -1.99 -11.62 -30.08
N ASP A 99 -2.85 -11.33 -31.08
CA ASP A 99 -4.22 -10.84 -30.85
C ASP A 99 -5.08 -11.84 -30.07
N ARG A 100 -4.80 -13.14 -30.17
CA ARG A 100 -5.52 -14.17 -29.41
C ARG A 100 -5.21 -14.06 -27.93
N LEU A 101 -3.93 -13.96 -27.58
CA LEU A 101 -3.52 -13.77 -26.17
C LEU A 101 -4.05 -12.45 -25.59
N LEU A 102 -4.02 -11.36 -26.39
CA LEU A 102 -4.59 -10.08 -25.99
C LEU A 102 -6.10 -10.15 -25.74
N ASN A 103 -6.84 -10.80 -26.62
CA ASN A 103 -8.27 -10.96 -26.44
C ASN A 103 -8.61 -11.79 -25.20
N GLU A 104 -7.88 -12.89 -24.97
CA GLU A 104 -8.02 -13.71 -23.78
C GLU A 104 -7.70 -12.90 -22.52
N PHE A 105 -6.64 -12.09 -22.54
CA PHE A 105 -6.27 -11.21 -21.44
C PHE A 105 -7.39 -10.24 -21.08
N TYR A 106 -7.98 -9.57 -22.08
CA TYR A 106 -9.11 -8.68 -21.84
C TYR A 106 -10.33 -9.42 -21.31
N ASP A 107 -10.63 -10.62 -21.84
CA ASP A 107 -11.77 -11.42 -21.38
C ASP A 107 -11.59 -11.87 -19.92
N ARG A 108 -10.40 -12.26 -19.53
CA ARG A 108 -10.08 -12.60 -18.12
C ARG A 108 -10.31 -11.40 -17.19
N ILE A 109 -9.92 -10.19 -17.58
CA ILE A 109 -10.19 -8.97 -16.81
C ILE A 109 -11.69 -8.67 -16.78
N ILE A 110 -12.36 -8.61 -17.92
CA ILE A 110 -13.77 -8.22 -18.03
C ILE A 110 -14.68 -9.14 -17.22
N ASN A 111 -14.36 -10.43 -17.20
CA ASN A 111 -15.16 -11.42 -16.46
C ASN A 111 -14.98 -11.33 -14.96
N ASN A 112 -13.83 -10.84 -14.47
CA ASN A 112 -13.44 -10.91 -13.07
C ASN A 112 -13.29 -9.55 -12.37
N TYR A 113 -13.34 -8.43 -13.13
CA TYR A 113 -13.31 -7.10 -12.52
C TYR A 113 -14.68 -6.73 -12.00
N SER A 114 -14.76 -6.32 -10.73
CA SER A 114 -16.04 -6.10 -10.03
C SER A 114 -16.72 -4.79 -10.38
N TYR A 115 -15.99 -3.82 -10.95
CA TYR A 115 -16.48 -2.47 -11.21
C TYR A 115 -17.66 -2.41 -12.17
N VAL A 116 -18.69 -1.65 -11.80
CA VAL A 116 -19.88 -1.39 -12.61
C VAL A 116 -19.77 0.03 -13.19
N GLY A 117 -19.35 0.14 -14.44
CA GLY A 117 -19.17 1.41 -15.14
C GLY A 117 -18.21 1.24 -16.31
N ASN A 118 -17.91 2.33 -16.99
CA ASN A 118 -17.00 2.30 -18.12
C ASN A 118 -15.55 2.34 -17.64
N TYR A 119 -14.68 1.57 -18.24
CA TYR A 119 -13.25 1.56 -17.91
C TYR A 119 -12.38 1.26 -19.13
N LEU A 120 -11.14 1.69 -19.04
CA LEU A 120 -10.11 1.45 -20.04
C LEU A 120 -9.03 0.54 -19.44
N ILE A 121 -8.80 -0.59 -20.08
CA ILE A 121 -7.67 -1.48 -19.80
C ILE A 121 -6.52 -1.03 -20.70
N LEU A 122 -5.40 -0.67 -20.11
CA LEU A 122 -4.15 -0.36 -20.80
C LEU A 122 -3.12 -1.43 -20.49
N LEU A 123 -2.40 -1.88 -21.50
CA LEU A 123 -1.32 -2.85 -21.36
C LEU A 123 -0.14 -2.40 -22.21
N ILE A 124 1.03 -2.34 -21.61
CA ILE A 124 2.29 -2.07 -22.32
C ILE A 124 3.26 -3.23 -22.15
N ASN A 125 4.12 -3.41 -23.16
CA ASN A 125 5.34 -4.19 -23.06
C ASN A 125 6.52 -3.24 -23.19
N GLN A 126 7.41 -3.29 -22.19
CA GLN A 126 8.62 -2.47 -22.15
C GLN A 126 9.84 -3.33 -21.91
N VAL A 127 10.95 -2.90 -22.48
CA VAL A 127 12.26 -3.48 -22.28
C VAL A 127 13.15 -2.41 -21.62
N TYR A 128 13.84 -2.80 -20.56
CA TYR A 128 14.76 -1.95 -19.82
C TYR A 128 16.12 -2.64 -19.70
N ASP A 129 17.13 -2.01 -20.25
CA ASP A 129 18.52 -2.45 -20.12
C ASP A 129 19.04 -1.98 -18.77
N ILE A 130 19.27 -2.93 -17.86
CA ILE A 130 19.69 -2.63 -16.49
C ILE A 130 21.17 -2.21 -16.51
N PRO A 131 21.51 -0.95 -16.12
CA PRO A 131 22.91 -0.54 -16.10
C PRO A 131 23.73 -1.38 -15.13
N ALA A 132 24.92 -1.80 -15.58
CA ALA A 132 25.89 -2.48 -14.73
C ALA A 132 26.36 -1.53 -13.61
N VAL A 133 26.51 -2.06 -12.41
CA VAL A 133 26.98 -1.30 -11.25
C VAL A 133 28.35 -1.82 -10.85
N THR A 134 29.34 -0.93 -10.78
CA THR A 134 30.68 -1.28 -10.29
C THR A 134 30.68 -1.59 -8.80
N THR A 135 31.73 -2.25 -8.30
CA THR A 135 31.94 -2.53 -6.87
C THR A 135 31.85 -1.29 -5.99
N ASP A 136 32.07 -0.08 -6.54
CA ASP A 136 31.98 1.22 -5.87
C ASP A 136 30.60 1.89 -6.00
N ASN A 137 29.58 1.15 -6.45
CA ASN A 137 28.21 1.63 -6.72
C ASN A 137 28.09 2.75 -7.75
N ILE A 138 29.01 2.82 -8.70
CA ILE A 138 28.95 3.74 -9.85
C ILE A 138 28.24 3.03 -11.00
N GLU A 139 27.16 3.60 -11.52
CA GLU A 139 26.48 3.10 -12.72
C GLU A 139 27.35 3.31 -13.97
N MET A 140 27.41 2.27 -14.82
CA MET A 140 28.15 2.31 -16.08
C MET A 140 27.14 2.38 -17.22
N ASP A 141 27.02 3.54 -17.85
CA ASP A 141 26.06 3.78 -18.94
C ASP A 141 26.27 2.90 -20.18
N ASP A 142 27.50 2.41 -20.40
CA ASP A 142 27.88 1.63 -21.58
C ASP A 142 27.88 0.10 -21.36
N ALA A 143 27.54 -0.37 -20.17
CA ALA A 143 27.49 -1.81 -19.85
C ALA A 143 26.16 -2.16 -19.23
N SER A 144 25.41 -3.06 -19.90
CA SER A 144 24.20 -3.66 -19.36
C SER A 144 24.55 -5.05 -18.79
N ASP A 145 24.12 -5.32 -17.56
CA ASP A 145 24.30 -6.65 -16.95
C ASP A 145 23.17 -7.59 -17.36
N GLU A 146 21.94 -7.06 -17.48
CA GLU A 146 20.74 -7.85 -17.73
C GLU A 146 19.66 -6.99 -18.42
N VAL A 147 18.85 -7.65 -19.24
CA VAL A 147 17.69 -7.02 -19.90
C VAL A 147 16.42 -7.42 -19.15
N TYR A 148 15.71 -6.44 -18.62
CA TYR A 148 14.43 -6.62 -17.96
C TYR A 148 13.26 -6.32 -18.91
N SER A 149 12.58 -7.38 -19.36
CA SER A 149 11.36 -7.29 -20.17
C SER A 149 10.13 -7.51 -19.29
N TYR A 150 9.17 -6.59 -19.34
CA TYR A 150 7.98 -6.66 -18.50
C TYR A 150 6.73 -6.15 -19.21
N ILE A 151 5.58 -6.52 -18.66
CA ILE A 151 4.28 -5.94 -18.99
C ILE A 151 3.76 -5.15 -17.79
N LEU A 152 3.15 -4.00 -18.08
CA LEU A 152 2.44 -3.19 -17.09
C LEU A 152 0.99 -3.03 -17.54
N CYS A 153 0.08 -3.47 -16.70
CA CYS A 153 -1.36 -3.27 -16.88
C CYS A 153 -1.85 -2.14 -15.98
N SER A 154 -2.72 -1.28 -16.52
CA SER A 154 -3.40 -0.22 -15.80
C SER A 154 -4.88 -0.24 -16.16
N ILE A 155 -5.77 -0.34 -15.18
CA ILE A 155 -7.22 -0.29 -15.37
C ILE A 155 -7.69 1.05 -14.80
N CYS A 156 -8.29 1.87 -15.68
CA CYS A 156 -8.69 3.23 -15.38
C CYS A 156 -10.19 3.37 -15.58
N HIS A 157 -10.90 3.94 -14.62
CA HIS A 157 -12.30 4.28 -14.81
C HIS A 157 -12.45 5.36 -15.89
N VAL A 158 -13.55 5.34 -16.61
CA VAL A 158 -13.87 6.32 -17.65
C VAL A 158 -15.19 6.99 -17.31
N ASN A 159 -15.10 8.25 -16.90
CA ASN A 159 -16.25 9.01 -16.44
C ASN A 159 -16.55 10.19 -17.36
N LEU A 160 -17.81 10.64 -17.36
CA LEU A 160 -18.18 11.88 -18.06
C LEU A 160 -17.52 13.09 -17.37
N SER A 161 -16.95 13.98 -18.17
CA SER A 161 -16.47 15.26 -17.68
C SER A 161 -17.57 16.05 -17.00
N LYS A 162 -17.23 16.89 -16.02
CA LYS A 162 -18.24 17.73 -15.35
C LYS A 162 -18.95 18.64 -16.34
N PRO A 163 -20.29 18.76 -16.25
CA PRO A 163 -21.05 19.74 -17.04
C PRO A 163 -20.64 21.16 -16.62
N GLY A 164 -20.76 22.10 -17.53
CA GLY A 164 -20.43 23.50 -17.22
C GLY A 164 -20.40 24.40 -18.45
N LEU A 165 -20.21 25.70 -18.23
CA LEU A 165 -19.97 26.63 -19.29
C LEU A 165 -18.49 26.65 -19.63
N GLY A 166 -18.16 26.42 -20.90
CA GLY A 166 -16.81 26.53 -21.46
C GLY A 166 -16.68 27.82 -22.26
N TYR A 167 -15.55 28.49 -22.14
CA TYR A 167 -15.21 29.62 -23.00
C TYR A 167 -14.72 29.08 -24.35
N ASP A 168 -15.31 29.60 -25.41
CA ASP A 168 -14.92 29.30 -26.79
C ASP A 168 -14.18 30.52 -27.35
N GLU A 169 -12.92 30.31 -27.76
CA GLU A 169 -12.06 31.36 -28.27
C GLU A 169 -12.46 31.81 -29.69
N GLU A 170 -13.13 30.95 -30.47
CA GLU A 170 -13.49 31.26 -31.85
C GLU A 170 -14.60 32.32 -31.93
N ASP A 171 -15.58 32.24 -31.06
CA ASP A 171 -16.69 33.21 -31.00
C ASP A 171 -16.65 34.15 -29.79
N ASN A 172 -15.61 34.02 -28.97
CA ASN A 172 -15.36 34.86 -27.79
C ASN A 172 -16.55 34.88 -26.80
N ASN A 173 -17.16 33.72 -26.58
CA ASN A 173 -18.37 33.59 -25.77
C ASN A 173 -18.34 32.31 -24.89
N PHE A 174 -19.29 32.20 -23.97
CA PHE A 174 -19.46 31.02 -23.13
C PHE A 174 -20.62 30.17 -23.63
N HIS A 175 -20.35 28.88 -23.87
CA HIS A 175 -21.34 27.89 -24.29
C HIS A 175 -21.40 26.70 -23.35
N ASP A 176 -22.46 25.91 -23.49
CA ASP A 176 -22.54 24.63 -22.81
C ASP A 176 -21.39 23.70 -23.26
N LYS A 177 -20.54 23.31 -22.30
CA LYS A 177 -19.40 22.42 -22.56
C LYS A 177 -19.92 21.01 -22.80
N LYS A 178 -19.71 20.50 -24.00
CA LYS A 178 -19.99 19.09 -24.31
C LYS A 178 -19.23 18.18 -23.31
N GLN A 179 -19.97 17.29 -22.66
CA GLN A 179 -19.37 16.28 -21.80
C GLN A 179 -18.68 15.22 -22.67
N ASN A 180 -17.43 14.96 -22.37
CA ASN A 180 -16.64 13.91 -22.99
C ASN A 180 -16.33 12.82 -21.94
N HIS A 181 -16.18 11.60 -22.40
CA HIS A 181 -15.63 10.52 -21.58
C HIS A 181 -14.15 10.79 -21.32
N MET A 182 -13.76 10.88 -20.06
CA MET A 182 -12.40 11.15 -19.61
C MET A 182 -11.87 9.95 -18.84
N VAL A 183 -10.63 9.60 -19.12
CA VAL A 183 -9.93 8.54 -18.39
C VAL A 183 -9.41 9.11 -17.07
N ASP A 184 -9.77 8.48 -15.97
CA ASP A 184 -9.30 8.81 -14.63
C ASP A 184 -7.93 8.17 -14.34
N VAL A 185 -7.37 8.49 -13.20
CA VAL A 185 -6.17 7.80 -12.71
C VAL A 185 -6.44 6.30 -12.52
N PRO A 186 -5.41 5.43 -12.65
CA PRO A 186 -5.58 4.01 -12.46
C PRO A 186 -6.23 3.66 -11.11
N ASP A 187 -7.17 2.75 -11.14
CA ASP A 187 -7.81 2.19 -9.97
C ASP A 187 -7.07 0.95 -9.49
N VAL A 188 -6.81 0.03 -10.40
CA VAL A 188 -5.99 -1.17 -10.18
C VAL A 188 -5.02 -1.37 -11.34
N GLY A 189 -3.99 -2.17 -11.10
CA GLY A 189 -3.03 -2.55 -12.12
C GLY A 189 -1.98 -3.51 -11.59
N PHE A 190 -1.10 -3.99 -12.45
CA PHE A 190 0.01 -4.85 -12.04
C PHE A 190 1.20 -4.73 -12.98
N LEU A 191 2.36 -5.04 -12.46
CA LEU A 191 3.63 -5.17 -13.17
C LEU A 191 4.08 -6.63 -13.12
N PHE A 192 4.37 -7.24 -14.27
CA PHE A 192 4.87 -8.61 -14.33
C PHE A 192 5.99 -8.77 -15.37
N PRO A 193 7.07 -9.49 -15.03
CA PRO A 193 7.47 -9.96 -13.70
C PRO A 193 7.82 -8.80 -12.76
N ALA A 194 7.86 -9.05 -11.45
CA ALA A 194 8.30 -8.05 -10.50
C ALA A 194 9.80 -7.73 -10.70
N PHE A 195 10.22 -6.52 -10.33
CA PHE A 195 11.62 -6.08 -10.41
C PHE A 195 12.25 -6.12 -9.02
N ASN A 196 12.78 -7.28 -8.63
CA ASN A 196 13.36 -7.50 -7.31
C ASN A 196 14.88 -7.67 -7.41
N LYS A 197 15.62 -6.98 -6.53
CA LYS A 197 17.09 -7.02 -6.51
C LYS A 197 17.73 -6.65 -7.85
N ARG A 198 17.08 -5.72 -8.56
CA ARG A 198 17.44 -5.25 -9.91
C ARG A 198 17.48 -6.38 -10.96
N SER A 199 16.60 -7.37 -10.84
CA SER A 199 16.44 -8.47 -11.78
C SER A 199 14.96 -8.82 -11.94
N ALA A 200 14.64 -9.54 -13.03
CA ALA A 200 13.30 -10.05 -13.27
C ALA A 200 12.98 -11.19 -12.29
N ASP A 201 11.98 -10.98 -11.44
CA ASP A 201 11.47 -12.02 -10.53
C ASP A 201 10.15 -12.58 -11.11
N GLU A 202 10.30 -13.65 -11.89
CA GLU A 202 9.19 -14.27 -12.61
C GLU A 202 8.23 -15.07 -11.70
N ASP A 203 8.58 -15.25 -10.42
CA ASP A 203 7.73 -15.90 -9.42
C ASP A 203 6.85 -14.89 -8.67
N MET A 204 7.04 -13.61 -8.97
CA MET A 204 6.36 -12.51 -8.31
C MET A 204 5.75 -11.53 -9.31
N THR A 205 4.64 -10.94 -8.91
CA THR A 205 4.03 -9.78 -9.57
C THR A 205 3.85 -8.64 -8.58
N LEU A 206 3.95 -7.39 -9.03
CA LEU A 206 3.61 -6.23 -8.22
C LEU A 206 2.19 -5.81 -8.56
N PHE A 207 1.29 -5.89 -7.60
CA PHE A 207 -0.09 -5.44 -7.73
C PHE A 207 -0.26 -4.02 -7.18
N TYR A 208 -0.97 -3.18 -7.93
CA TYR A 208 -1.34 -1.84 -7.53
C TYR A 208 -2.84 -1.76 -7.26
N THR A 209 -3.20 -1.15 -6.16
CA THR A 209 -4.58 -0.73 -5.87
C THR A 209 -4.62 0.71 -5.37
N LYS A 210 -5.60 1.46 -5.82
CA LYS A 210 -5.90 2.80 -5.32
C LYS A 210 -6.62 2.73 -3.97
N ASP A 211 -7.56 1.79 -3.84
CA ASP A 211 -8.23 1.50 -2.57
C ASP A 211 -7.41 0.51 -1.74
N VAL A 212 -7.00 0.94 -0.55
CA VAL A 212 -6.20 0.13 0.38
C VAL A 212 -7.06 -0.64 1.39
N SER A 213 -8.36 -0.49 1.34
CA SER A 213 -9.30 -1.17 2.23
C SER A 213 -9.76 -2.53 1.69
N GLU A 214 -9.79 -2.67 0.37
CA GLU A 214 -10.21 -3.90 -0.32
C GLU A 214 -9.34 -4.13 -1.54
N PHE A 215 -9.12 -5.40 -1.89
CA PHE A 215 -8.49 -5.79 -3.15
C PHE A 215 -9.54 -6.26 -4.14
N GLU A 216 -9.20 -6.22 -5.41
CA GLU A 216 -9.98 -6.85 -6.49
C GLU A 216 -9.65 -8.35 -6.53
N ASP A 217 -10.23 -9.10 -5.59
CA ASP A 217 -9.96 -10.53 -5.41
C ASP A 217 -10.19 -11.33 -6.69
N GLY A 218 -11.23 -10.99 -7.46
CA GLY A 218 -11.50 -11.63 -8.75
C GLY A 218 -10.35 -11.50 -9.76
N LEU A 219 -9.67 -10.33 -9.81
CA LEU A 219 -8.51 -10.16 -10.66
C LEU A 219 -7.29 -10.92 -10.12
N ILE A 220 -7.10 -10.92 -8.82
CA ILE A 220 -5.97 -11.60 -8.18
C ILE A 220 -6.10 -13.11 -8.36
N ASP A 221 -7.27 -13.68 -8.09
CA ASP A 221 -7.51 -15.12 -8.17
C ASP A 221 -7.53 -15.64 -9.61
N CYS A 222 -8.23 -14.94 -10.53
CA CYS A 222 -8.50 -15.50 -11.86
C CYS A 222 -7.52 -15.03 -12.94
N LEU A 223 -6.91 -13.84 -12.78
CA LEU A 223 -5.94 -13.34 -13.74
C LEU A 223 -4.51 -13.62 -13.32
N LEU A 224 -4.19 -13.42 -12.04
CA LEU A 224 -2.84 -13.55 -11.50
C LEU A 224 -2.61 -14.91 -10.82
N ASP A 225 -3.65 -15.52 -10.26
CA ASP A 225 -3.56 -16.73 -9.44
C ASP A 225 -2.44 -16.60 -8.37
N CYS A 226 -2.57 -15.56 -7.58
CA CYS A 226 -1.64 -15.25 -6.51
C CYS A 226 -2.31 -15.43 -5.14
N ALA A 227 -1.50 -15.70 -4.12
CA ALA A 227 -1.96 -15.65 -2.74
C ALA A 227 -2.35 -14.20 -2.39
N VAL A 228 -3.61 -14.00 -2.01
CA VAL A 228 -4.15 -12.67 -1.66
C VAL A 228 -3.70 -12.30 -0.25
N PRO A 229 -2.86 -11.26 -0.07
CA PRO A 229 -2.52 -10.80 1.27
C PRO A 229 -3.67 -9.99 1.85
N LEU A 230 -3.73 -9.88 3.18
CA LEU A 230 -4.72 -9.02 3.83
C LEU A 230 -4.54 -7.56 3.40
N PRO A 231 -5.60 -6.84 3.01
CA PRO A 231 -5.55 -5.40 2.78
C PRO A 231 -5.07 -4.62 4.02
N ALA A 232 -4.45 -3.47 3.84
CA ALA A 232 -3.84 -2.71 4.93
C ALA A 232 -4.81 -2.38 6.08
N LYS A 233 -6.07 -2.11 5.77
CA LYS A 233 -7.11 -1.89 6.78
C LYS A 233 -7.40 -3.16 7.58
N GLN A 234 -7.57 -4.29 6.90
CA GLN A 234 -7.82 -5.58 7.55
C GLN A 234 -6.61 -6.03 8.38
N GLN A 235 -5.37 -5.79 7.92
CA GLN A 235 -4.17 -6.06 8.72
C GLN A 235 -4.20 -5.32 10.06
N LYS A 236 -4.63 -4.04 10.06
CA LYS A 236 -4.75 -3.26 11.29
C LYS A 236 -5.86 -3.79 12.20
N GLU A 237 -6.99 -4.16 11.63
CA GLU A 237 -8.11 -4.75 12.39
C GLU A 237 -7.72 -6.10 12.98
N THR A 238 -7.08 -6.97 12.20
CA THR A 238 -6.55 -8.27 12.66
C THR A 238 -5.54 -8.09 13.79
N PHE A 239 -4.57 -7.20 13.63
CA PHE A 239 -3.61 -6.88 14.70
C PHE A 239 -4.30 -6.43 15.98
N THR A 240 -5.25 -5.49 15.86
CA THR A 240 -5.98 -4.97 17.01
C THR A 240 -6.80 -6.05 17.71
N SER A 241 -7.47 -6.93 16.95
CA SER A 241 -8.23 -8.05 17.51
C SER A 241 -7.32 -9.05 18.23
N LEU A 242 -6.21 -9.44 17.61
CA LEU A 242 -5.23 -10.36 18.21
C LEU A 242 -4.66 -9.80 19.53
N VAL A 243 -4.30 -8.52 19.56
CA VAL A 243 -3.79 -7.87 20.78
C VAL A 243 -4.89 -7.84 21.85
N ASN A 244 -6.12 -7.46 21.51
CA ASN A 244 -7.23 -7.40 22.45
C ASN A 244 -7.59 -8.77 23.02
N GLU A 245 -7.64 -9.80 22.18
CA GLU A 245 -7.91 -11.19 22.62
C GLU A 245 -6.81 -11.71 23.55
N THR A 246 -5.55 -11.41 23.22
CA THR A 246 -4.39 -11.83 24.03
C THR A 246 -4.36 -11.13 25.39
N LEU A 247 -4.58 -9.82 25.43
CA LEU A 247 -4.56 -9.04 26.67
C LEU A 247 -5.81 -9.29 27.53
N GLY A 248 -6.98 -9.37 26.91
CA GLY A 248 -8.26 -9.52 27.60
C GLY A 248 -8.51 -8.40 28.62
N GLU A 249 -8.94 -8.76 29.82
CA GLU A 249 -9.23 -7.80 30.91
C GLU A 249 -7.95 -7.18 31.53
N GLU A 250 -6.76 -7.72 31.25
CA GLU A 250 -5.47 -7.21 31.74
C GLU A 250 -4.83 -6.21 30.77
N ALA A 251 -5.57 -5.67 29.83
CA ALA A 251 -5.07 -4.61 28.95
C ALA A 251 -4.74 -3.34 29.78
N ASP A 252 -3.46 -3.14 30.02
CA ASP A 252 -2.95 -1.96 30.71
C ASP A 252 -2.38 -0.94 29.73
N LEU A 253 -2.47 0.35 30.07
CA LEU A 253 -1.94 1.44 29.26
C LEU A 253 -0.44 1.27 28.99
N GLU A 254 0.32 0.83 29.98
CA GLU A 254 1.77 0.65 29.85
C GLU A 254 2.13 -0.48 28.88
N ILE A 255 1.41 -1.60 28.90
CA ILE A 255 1.61 -2.70 27.94
C ILE A 255 1.31 -2.20 26.52
N VAL A 256 0.20 -1.46 26.32
CA VAL A 256 -0.16 -0.92 25.01
C VAL A 256 0.84 0.10 24.49
N LYS A 257 1.41 0.95 25.37
CA LYS A 257 2.51 1.85 25.03
C LYS A 257 3.75 1.07 24.59
N ASN A 258 4.15 0.07 25.38
CA ASN A 258 5.32 -0.76 25.08
C ASN A 258 5.17 -1.48 23.73
N ILE A 259 3.96 -2.00 23.41
CA ILE A 259 3.68 -2.61 22.11
C ILE A 259 3.91 -1.58 20.98
N HIS A 260 3.41 -0.37 21.16
CA HIS A 260 3.56 0.69 20.17
C HIS A 260 5.03 1.11 19.99
N GLU A 261 5.76 1.33 21.08
CA GLU A 261 7.16 1.73 21.06
C GLU A 261 8.07 0.65 20.48
N ASN A 262 7.90 -0.60 20.91
CA ASN A 262 8.66 -1.74 20.38
C ASN A 262 8.39 -1.96 18.88
N LEU A 263 7.13 -1.77 18.43
CA LEU A 263 6.77 -1.88 17.02
C LEU A 263 7.47 -0.79 16.19
N GLU A 264 7.47 0.46 16.65
CA GLU A 264 8.18 1.55 15.98
C GLU A 264 9.69 1.31 15.96
N GLN A 265 10.27 0.81 17.04
CA GLN A 265 11.68 0.45 17.10
C GLN A 265 12.03 -0.63 16.06
N ILE A 266 11.24 -1.71 15.96
CA ILE A 266 11.43 -2.77 14.96
C ILE A 266 11.38 -2.18 13.53
N ILE A 267 10.43 -1.27 13.29
CA ILE A 267 10.31 -0.60 11.99
C ILE A 267 11.55 0.24 11.67
N GLU A 268 12.07 0.99 12.63
CA GLU A 268 13.24 1.84 12.43
C GLU A 268 14.53 1.02 12.25
N GLU A 269 14.75 0.00 13.07
CA GLU A 269 15.91 -0.88 12.97
C GLU A 269 15.95 -1.61 11.61
N LYS A 270 14.85 -2.26 11.24
CA LYS A 270 14.78 -3.01 9.96
C LYS A 270 14.83 -2.09 8.74
N LYS A 271 14.36 -0.85 8.82
CA LYS A 271 14.51 0.14 7.73
C LYS A 271 15.97 0.53 7.47
N GLN A 272 16.82 0.49 8.49
CA GLN A 272 18.26 0.75 8.31
C GLN A 272 18.97 -0.42 7.62
N GLU A 273 18.48 -1.65 7.82
CA GLU A 273 19.04 -2.85 7.23
C GLU A 273 18.54 -3.11 5.80
N SER A 274 17.25 -2.84 5.55
CA SER A 274 16.62 -3.09 4.26
C SER A 274 15.55 -2.06 3.92
N PRO A 275 15.50 -1.55 2.68
CA PRO A 275 14.45 -0.65 2.22
C PRO A 275 13.10 -1.35 1.94
N ALA A 276 13.01 -2.69 2.09
CA ALA A 276 11.79 -3.45 1.91
C ALA A 276 10.78 -3.22 3.05
N PRO A 277 9.47 -3.41 2.83
CA PRO A 277 8.49 -3.40 3.91
C PRO A 277 8.84 -4.41 5.00
N VAL A 278 8.77 -3.98 6.26
CA VAL A 278 8.98 -4.84 7.41
C VAL A 278 7.76 -5.74 7.57
N MET A 279 7.97 -7.03 7.45
CA MET A 279 6.91 -8.04 7.62
C MET A 279 6.99 -8.60 9.03
N LEU A 280 5.86 -8.86 9.65
CA LEU A 280 5.71 -9.49 10.95
C LEU A 280 4.98 -10.82 10.76
N ASP A 281 5.67 -11.90 10.99
CA ASP A 281 5.05 -13.24 11.07
C ASP A 281 4.59 -13.57 12.49
N LYS A 282 4.03 -14.77 12.68
CA LYS A 282 3.52 -15.22 13.98
C LYS A 282 4.57 -15.19 15.09
N THR A 283 5.82 -15.56 14.78
CA THR A 283 6.92 -15.59 15.75
C THR A 283 7.36 -14.17 16.12
N GLU A 284 7.56 -13.31 15.13
CA GLU A 284 7.92 -11.90 15.36
C GLU A 284 6.83 -11.14 16.14
N MET A 285 5.55 -11.47 15.88
CA MET A 285 4.42 -10.89 16.62
C MET A 285 4.41 -11.38 18.08
N LYS A 286 4.64 -12.66 18.32
CA LYS A 286 4.75 -13.22 19.67
C LYS A 286 5.89 -12.57 20.45
N ASP A 287 7.06 -12.46 19.83
CA ASP A 287 8.24 -11.80 20.42
C ASP A 287 7.98 -10.32 20.75
N LEU A 288 7.24 -9.61 19.87
CA LEU A 288 6.82 -8.24 20.14
C LEU A 288 5.96 -8.12 21.38
N LEU A 289 4.97 -9.00 21.54
CA LEU A 289 4.07 -9.00 22.70
C LEU A 289 4.79 -9.40 23.98
N GLU A 290 5.67 -10.39 23.93
CA GLU A 290 6.49 -10.81 25.07
C GLU A 290 7.41 -9.68 25.57
N LYS A 291 8.14 -9.02 24.65
CA LYS A 291 9.00 -7.87 24.96
C LYS A 291 8.22 -6.67 25.50
N SER A 292 6.94 -6.58 25.17
CA SER A 292 6.05 -5.50 25.64
C SER A 292 5.45 -5.77 27.02
N GLY A 293 5.76 -6.91 27.64
CA GLY A 293 5.35 -7.26 28.99
C GLY A 293 4.09 -8.13 29.08
N VAL A 294 3.68 -8.74 27.97
CA VAL A 294 2.60 -9.73 27.98
C VAL A 294 3.11 -11.02 28.61
N LYS A 295 2.33 -11.60 29.56
CA LYS A 295 2.68 -12.83 30.25
C LYS A 295 2.72 -14.02 29.32
N GLU A 296 3.69 -14.92 29.50
CA GLU A 296 3.90 -16.13 28.68
C GLU A 296 2.64 -17.04 28.64
N GLU A 297 1.92 -17.14 29.76
CA GLU A 297 0.68 -17.91 29.86
C GLU A 297 -0.40 -17.50 28.83
N LYS A 298 -0.41 -16.20 28.45
CA LYS A 298 -1.35 -15.67 27.46
C LYS A 298 -0.88 -15.86 26.02
N LEU A 299 0.39 -16.18 25.84
CA LEU A 299 1.00 -16.40 24.54
C LEU A 299 1.05 -17.89 24.14
N GLU A 300 0.57 -18.81 24.98
CA GLU A 300 0.59 -20.26 24.70
C GLU A 300 -0.14 -20.62 23.40
N ASN A 301 -1.32 -20.02 23.14
CA ASN A 301 -2.12 -20.30 21.94
C ASN A 301 -2.06 -19.17 20.90
N PHE A 302 -1.18 -18.18 21.09
CA PHE A 302 -1.13 -17.00 20.23
C PHE A 302 -0.85 -17.35 18.75
N GLU A 303 0.03 -18.31 18.49
CA GLU A 303 0.39 -18.70 17.13
C GLU A 303 -0.80 -19.33 16.38
N GLU A 304 -1.63 -20.12 17.05
CA GLU A 304 -2.85 -20.69 16.47
C GLU A 304 -3.89 -19.60 16.17
N HIS A 305 -4.06 -18.64 17.09
CA HIS A 305 -4.95 -17.49 16.87
C HIS A 305 -4.47 -16.61 15.71
N PHE A 306 -3.16 -16.40 15.60
CA PHE A 306 -2.57 -15.67 14.50
C PHE A 306 -2.83 -16.38 13.15
N GLU A 307 -2.60 -17.70 13.09
CA GLU A 307 -2.86 -18.48 11.88
C GLU A 307 -4.33 -18.49 11.47
N MET A 308 -5.25 -18.54 12.43
CA MET A 308 -6.69 -18.42 12.14
C MET A 308 -7.06 -17.03 11.61
N ALA A 309 -6.43 -15.98 12.09
CA ALA A 309 -6.77 -14.60 11.75
C ALA A 309 -6.04 -14.08 10.48
N ALA A 310 -4.80 -14.51 10.25
CA ALA A 310 -3.95 -14.04 9.16
C ALA A 310 -3.62 -15.11 8.11
N GLY A 311 -4.04 -16.36 8.34
CA GLY A 311 -3.69 -17.52 7.51
C GLY A 311 -2.41 -18.22 7.94
N GLU A 312 -2.22 -19.47 7.56
CA GLU A 312 -1.10 -20.33 7.96
C GLU A 312 0.28 -19.72 7.64
N HIS A 313 0.38 -19.01 6.53
CA HIS A 313 1.60 -18.29 6.10
C HIS A 313 1.41 -16.76 6.12
N GLY A 314 0.39 -16.29 6.83
CA GLY A 314 0.04 -14.88 6.90
C GLY A 314 1.17 -14.05 7.50
N LYS A 315 1.33 -12.84 6.98
CA LYS A 315 2.26 -11.83 7.49
C LYS A 315 1.58 -10.48 7.51
N LEU A 316 1.85 -9.71 8.53
CA LEU A 316 1.37 -8.35 8.65
C LEU A 316 2.50 -7.37 8.32
N VAL A 317 2.20 -6.34 7.54
CA VAL A 317 3.16 -5.26 7.27
C VAL A 317 3.21 -4.34 8.49
N ALA A 318 4.35 -4.24 9.16
CA ALA A 318 4.50 -3.48 10.40
C ALA A 318 4.00 -2.02 10.28
N SER A 319 4.26 -1.35 9.15
CA SER A 319 3.78 0.00 8.91
C SER A 319 2.26 0.12 8.68
N ASN A 320 1.56 -0.98 8.40
CA ASN A 320 0.09 -0.98 8.27
C ASN A 320 -0.60 -1.13 9.62
N VAL A 321 0.05 -1.83 10.57
CA VAL A 321 -0.49 -2.06 11.91
C VAL A 321 -0.06 -1.00 12.91
N SER A 322 1.08 -0.33 12.68
CA SER A 322 1.52 0.81 13.45
C SER A 322 0.54 1.98 13.35
N SER A 323 0.41 2.73 14.44
CA SER A 323 -0.32 4.00 14.47
C SER A 323 0.51 5.17 13.89
N GLY A 324 1.74 4.90 13.45
CA GLY A 324 2.66 5.88 12.93
C GLY A 324 3.11 6.88 14.00
N LYS A 325 3.25 8.15 13.61
CA LYS A 325 3.78 9.20 14.49
C LYS A 325 2.83 9.68 15.60
N LYS A 326 1.66 9.05 15.77
CA LYS A 326 0.66 9.48 16.76
C LYS A 326 0.15 8.30 17.56
N PHE A 327 0.23 8.44 18.88
CA PHE A 327 -0.42 7.57 19.84
C PHE A 327 -1.78 8.19 20.21
N GLU A 328 -2.87 7.44 20.05
CA GLU A 328 -4.23 7.93 20.29
C GLU A 328 -4.85 7.24 21.51
N VAL A 329 -5.29 8.03 22.47
CA VAL A 329 -6.10 7.58 23.60
C VAL A 329 -7.51 8.12 23.42
N LYS A 330 -8.49 7.24 23.43
CA LYS A 330 -9.87 7.57 23.17
C LYS A 330 -10.82 7.11 24.28
N THR A 331 -11.66 8.01 24.74
CA THR A 331 -12.84 7.71 25.55
C THR A 331 -14.10 8.12 24.75
N PRO A 332 -15.33 7.81 25.21
CA PRO A 332 -16.53 8.23 24.50
C PRO A 332 -16.60 9.74 24.22
N ASP A 333 -16.08 10.57 25.12
CA ASP A 333 -16.21 12.03 25.07
C ASP A 333 -14.89 12.76 24.74
N VAL A 334 -13.75 12.08 24.79
CA VAL A 334 -12.42 12.71 24.66
C VAL A 334 -11.52 11.90 23.74
N VAL A 335 -10.84 12.59 22.83
CA VAL A 335 -9.79 12.02 21.99
C VAL A 335 -8.51 12.80 22.23
N ILE A 336 -7.45 12.12 22.65
CA ILE A 336 -6.13 12.68 22.89
C ILE A 336 -5.17 12.07 21.86
N LYS A 337 -4.44 12.93 21.14
CA LYS A 337 -3.42 12.51 20.16
C LYS A 337 -2.07 13.05 20.61
N ILE A 338 -1.15 12.14 20.84
CA ILE A 338 0.18 12.41 21.35
C ILE A 338 1.19 12.02 20.27
N ASN A 339 2.30 12.72 20.19
CA ASN A 339 3.39 12.27 19.34
C ASN A 339 3.97 10.97 19.91
N SER A 340 4.32 10.01 19.05
CA SER A 340 4.80 8.69 19.45
C SER A 340 6.12 8.71 20.23
N ASP A 341 6.90 9.78 20.10
CA ASP A 341 8.15 10.05 20.86
C ASP A 341 7.91 10.66 22.24
N LYS A 342 6.65 10.91 22.62
CA LYS A 342 6.23 11.58 23.84
C LYS A 342 5.12 10.82 24.60
N THR A 343 5.09 9.50 24.48
CA THR A 343 4.08 8.67 25.18
C THR A 343 4.25 8.68 26.69
N ASP A 344 5.43 8.99 27.18
CA ASP A 344 5.82 9.14 28.59
C ASP A 344 5.05 10.23 29.34
N ILE A 345 4.55 11.27 28.61
CA ILE A 345 3.78 12.36 29.24
C ILE A 345 2.39 11.93 29.71
N VAL A 346 1.92 10.74 29.33
CA VAL A 346 0.58 10.24 29.69
C VAL A 346 0.67 9.03 30.58
N SER A 347 -0.03 9.08 31.71
CA SER A 347 -0.12 7.99 32.67
C SER A 347 -1.54 7.83 33.21
N THR A 348 -1.84 6.68 33.78
CA THR A 348 -3.08 6.45 34.54
C THR A 348 -2.81 6.55 36.03
N GLN A 349 -3.63 7.28 36.75
CA GLN A 349 -3.54 7.43 38.22
C GLN A 349 -4.93 7.34 38.83
N VAL A 350 -4.98 6.87 40.08
CA VAL A 350 -6.21 6.91 40.88
C VAL A 350 -6.20 8.19 41.70
N ILE A 351 -7.07 9.13 41.38
CA ILE A 351 -7.21 10.40 42.10
C ILE A 351 -8.61 10.43 42.71
N ASP A 352 -8.68 10.58 44.04
CA ASP A 352 -9.95 10.57 44.80
C ASP A 352 -10.82 9.32 44.53
N GLY A 353 -10.17 8.14 44.40
CA GLY A 353 -10.85 6.88 44.14
C GLY A 353 -11.38 6.72 42.70
N ARG A 354 -11.02 7.61 41.79
CA ARG A 354 -11.40 7.54 40.36
C ARG A 354 -10.16 7.32 39.51
N GLN A 355 -10.29 6.42 38.52
CA GLN A 355 -9.25 6.30 37.50
C GLN A 355 -9.22 7.57 36.64
N CYS A 356 -8.05 8.18 36.57
CA CYS A 356 -7.82 9.40 35.81
C CYS A 356 -6.69 9.16 34.81
N LEU A 357 -6.83 9.75 33.62
CA LEU A 357 -5.74 9.91 32.68
C LEU A 357 -5.05 11.23 32.99
N VAL A 358 -3.76 11.16 33.29
CA VAL A 358 -2.94 12.34 33.65
C VAL A 358 -2.00 12.65 32.51
N ILE A 359 -1.97 13.91 32.10
CA ILE A 359 -1.07 14.43 31.07
C ILE A 359 -0.11 15.42 31.74
N GLN A 360 1.20 15.16 31.64
CA GLN A 360 2.22 16.10 32.09
C GLN A 360 2.30 17.29 31.14
N ILE A 361 2.41 18.48 31.70
CA ILE A 361 2.50 19.72 30.94
C ILE A 361 3.88 20.31 31.20
N ASP A 362 4.78 20.15 30.23
CA ASP A 362 6.17 20.60 30.41
C ASP A 362 6.40 22.04 29.90
N GLU A 363 5.54 22.57 29.05
CA GLU A 363 5.76 23.88 28.43
C GLU A 363 4.49 24.76 28.51
N ARG A 364 3.90 25.09 27.37
CA ARG A 364 2.75 25.97 27.27
C ARG A 364 1.44 25.18 27.16
N LEU A 365 0.48 25.56 28.00
CA LEU A 365 -0.88 25.09 27.83
C LEU A 365 -1.68 26.14 27.03
N GLU A 366 -2.33 25.70 25.97
CA GLU A 366 -3.22 26.53 25.17
C GLU A 366 -4.60 25.89 25.12
N VAL A 367 -5.63 26.66 25.40
CA VAL A 367 -7.03 26.22 25.35
C VAL A 367 -7.77 27.14 24.40
N ASN A 368 -8.31 26.59 23.30
CA ASN A 368 -9.03 27.33 22.25
C ASN A 368 -8.24 28.56 21.72
N GLY A 369 -6.92 28.44 21.54
CA GLY A 369 -6.06 29.53 21.07
C GLY A 369 -5.63 30.53 22.16
N ILE A 370 -6.00 30.27 23.42
CA ILE A 370 -5.65 31.14 24.57
C ILE A 370 -4.59 30.43 25.41
N SER A 371 -3.43 31.09 25.59
CA SER A 371 -2.38 30.58 26.46
C SER A 371 -2.85 30.61 27.93
N VAL A 372 -2.74 29.49 28.60
CA VAL A 372 -3.10 29.33 30.03
C VAL A 372 -1.81 29.09 30.80
N ASN A 373 -1.66 29.78 31.94
CA ASN A 373 -0.54 29.55 32.86
C ASN A 373 -0.92 28.40 33.82
N PRO A 374 -0.22 27.27 33.82
CA PRO A 374 -0.52 26.14 34.71
C PRO A 374 -0.15 26.38 36.18
N ASP A 375 0.61 27.44 36.53
CA ASP A 375 1.14 27.70 37.89
C ASP A 375 0.13 28.20 38.93
N THR A 376 -1.18 28.15 38.66
CA THR A 376 -2.21 28.63 39.60
C THR A 376 -2.80 27.52 40.48
N GLY A 377 -2.23 26.32 40.49
CA GLY A 377 -2.67 25.20 41.34
C GLY A 377 -1.77 25.03 42.58
N GLU A 378 -2.38 24.90 43.76
CA GLU A 378 -1.65 24.41 44.93
C GLU A 378 -1.05 23.03 44.60
N VAL A 379 0.25 22.87 44.81
CA VAL A 379 0.94 21.59 44.73
C VAL A 379 0.39 20.69 45.84
N ILE A 380 -0.54 19.81 45.51
CA ILE A 380 -1.02 18.79 46.43
C ILE A 380 0.03 17.68 46.42
N ASP A 381 1.02 17.81 47.32
CA ASP A 381 1.99 16.75 47.60
C ASP A 381 1.29 15.66 48.42
N ARG A 382 0.74 14.64 47.74
CA ARG A 382 0.02 13.52 48.37
C ARG A 382 0.92 12.33 48.75
N THR A 383 2.24 12.46 48.68
CA THR A 383 3.16 11.42 49.13
C THR A 383 3.34 11.33 50.65
N ALA A 384 2.66 12.20 51.42
CA ALA A 384 2.88 12.34 52.86
C ALA A 384 1.75 11.80 53.74
N GLU A 385 0.75 11.05 53.25
CA GLU A 385 -0.26 10.43 54.11
C GLU A 385 -0.28 8.91 53.95
N GLY A 386 0.43 8.23 54.87
CA GLY A 386 0.26 6.77 54.95
C GLY A 386 1.30 6.03 55.78
N TYR A 387 1.64 6.52 56.99
CA TYR A 387 2.08 5.66 58.08
C TYR A 387 1.64 6.31 59.41
N VAL A 388 0.48 5.89 59.89
CA VAL A 388 0.20 5.93 61.32
C VAL A 388 0.02 4.46 61.72
N GLU A 389 1.03 3.96 62.45
CA GLU A 389 0.91 2.78 63.28
C GLU A 389 -0.11 3.04 64.40
N GLU A 390 -1.07 2.12 64.53
CA GLU A 390 -1.46 1.57 65.84
C GLU A 390 -2.14 0.21 65.60
#